data_1e188b215025b92d95bf5c4aa40001a4
#
_entry.id   1e188b215025b92d95bf5c4aa40001a4
#
_cell.length_a   1.000
_cell.length_b   1.000
_cell.length_c   1.000
_cell.angle_alpha   90.00
_cell.angle_beta   90.00
_cell.angle_gamma   90.00
#
_symmetry.space_group_name_H-M   'P 1'
#
loop_
_entity.id
_entity.type
_entity.pdbx_description
1 polymer ?
#
loop_
_entity_poly.entity_id
_entity_poly.type
_entity_poly.pdbx_seq_one_letter_code
_entity_poly.pdbx_strand_id
1 'polypeptide(L)'
;YASRPIPAMQGLDRGERVIYVGTFSRTVAPSIRMAYLILPPALLEVYRAKFGHAAATVSRLEQEALRRFLASGAYSRHLRRVGNLYRRRRDALVSRLEPWGEVRGAEAGLHLLFTLPGREEKELVAQAARAGYRVRGLGEYCLKARPIPGTLVLGFAGLAEEKAEEAIAENRDFLDA
;
A
#
# COMPACT_ATOMS: atom_id res chain seq x y z
N TYR A 1 8.29 -4.24 -6.42
CA TYR A 1 8.32 -5.59 -7.00
C TYR A 1 9.28 -5.70 -8.18
N ALA A 2 9.58 -4.62 -8.84
CA ALA A 2 10.41 -4.59 -10.05
C ALA A 2 11.87 -4.17 -9.82
N SER A 3 12.20 -3.57 -8.67
CA SER A 3 13.53 -3.01 -8.40
C SER A 3 14.08 -3.43 -7.03
N ARG A 4 15.36 -3.15 -6.81
CA ARG A 4 15.95 -3.27 -5.46
C ARG A 4 15.22 -2.34 -4.49
N PRO A 5 14.98 -2.78 -3.24
CA PRO A 5 14.41 -1.92 -2.21
C PRO A 5 15.27 -0.66 -2.03
N ILE A 6 14.62 0.50 -2.02
CA ILE A 6 15.28 1.76 -1.70
C ILE A 6 15.49 1.81 -0.19
N PRO A 7 16.70 2.10 0.31
CA PRO A 7 16.95 2.24 1.73
C PRO A 7 16.06 3.31 2.37
N ALA A 8 15.59 3.07 3.57
CA ALA A 8 14.87 4.09 4.34
C ALA A 8 15.82 5.27 4.64
N MET A 9 15.28 6.48 4.69
CA MET A 9 16.04 7.69 5.01
C MET A 9 16.79 7.56 6.36
N GLN A 10 16.20 6.89 7.33
CA GLN A 10 16.84 6.63 8.62
C GLN A 10 18.13 5.82 8.48
N GLY A 11 18.18 4.83 7.58
CA GLY A 11 19.39 4.05 7.31
C GLY A 11 20.50 4.82 6.57
N LEU A 12 20.17 5.97 5.97
CA LEU A 12 21.11 6.87 5.29
C LEU A 12 21.50 8.07 6.15
N ASP A 13 20.79 8.30 7.25
CA ASP A 13 20.98 9.47 8.12
C ASP A 13 22.21 9.29 9.01
N ARG A 14 23.23 10.10 8.77
CA ARG A 14 24.42 10.20 9.61
C ARG A 14 24.33 11.29 10.68
N GLY A 15 23.27 12.08 10.64
CA GLY A 15 23.08 13.26 11.52
C GLY A 15 22.06 13.05 12.63
N GLU A 16 21.54 11.84 12.80
CA GLU A 16 20.57 11.48 13.85
C GLU A 16 19.32 12.37 13.86
N ARG A 17 18.81 12.76 12.68
CA ARG A 17 17.69 13.68 12.51
C ARG A 17 16.41 13.03 12.05
N VAL A 18 16.47 11.75 11.65
CA VAL A 18 15.34 11.02 11.08
C VAL A 18 14.67 10.14 12.13
N ILE A 19 13.40 10.38 12.36
CA ILE A 19 12.52 9.48 13.11
C ILE A 19 11.97 8.44 12.13
N TYR A 20 12.20 7.15 12.40
CA TYR A 20 11.60 6.10 11.60
C TYR A 20 10.32 5.58 12.26
N VAL A 21 9.24 5.50 11.49
CA VAL A 21 7.96 4.93 11.90
C VAL A 21 7.67 3.71 11.05
N GLY A 22 7.59 2.55 11.67
CA GLY A 22 7.24 1.30 11.02
C GLY A 22 5.89 0.76 11.50
N THR A 23 5.18 0.01 10.65
CA THR A 23 3.92 -0.64 11.01
C THR A 23 3.90 -2.10 10.58
N PHE A 24 3.31 -2.95 11.41
CA PHE A 24 3.03 -4.35 11.08
C PHE A 24 1.64 -4.54 10.45
N SER A 25 0.79 -3.52 10.48
CA SER A 25 -0.58 -3.60 9.94
C SER A 25 -0.64 -3.85 8.43
N ARG A 26 0.40 -3.48 7.68
CA ARG A 26 0.49 -3.73 6.23
C ARG A 26 1.26 -5.00 5.88
N THR A 27 2.11 -5.45 6.78
CA THR A 27 3.02 -6.56 6.51
C THR A 27 2.60 -7.88 7.17
N VAL A 28 1.83 -7.81 8.24
CA VAL A 28 1.28 -8.99 8.94
C VAL A 28 -0.23 -9.10 8.69
N ALA A 29 -1.00 -8.20 9.30
CA ALA A 29 -2.45 -8.14 9.12
C ALA A 29 -2.97 -6.74 9.50
N PRO A 30 -4.00 -6.20 8.80
CA PRO A 30 -4.56 -4.88 9.11
C PRO A 30 -5.12 -4.77 10.53
N SER A 31 -5.59 -5.88 11.10
CA SER A 31 -6.18 -5.96 12.45
C SER A 31 -5.17 -5.87 13.58
N ILE A 32 -3.88 -6.14 13.34
CA ILE A 32 -2.87 -6.16 14.41
C ILE A 32 -2.60 -4.78 15.03
N ARG A 33 -2.89 -3.71 14.33
CA ARG A 33 -2.81 -2.32 14.80
C ARG A 33 -1.55 -1.98 15.60
N MET A 34 -0.41 -2.56 15.23
CA MET A 34 0.87 -2.42 15.92
C MET A 34 1.88 -1.66 15.04
N ALA A 35 2.52 -0.67 15.64
CA ALA A 35 3.56 0.14 15.01
C ALA A 35 4.77 0.26 15.96
N TYR A 36 5.89 0.72 15.44
CA TYR A 36 7.10 0.98 16.21
C TYR A 36 7.79 2.25 15.75
N LEU A 37 8.52 2.87 16.67
CA LEU A 37 9.34 4.05 16.43
C LEU A 37 10.81 3.71 16.66
N ILE A 38 11.68 4.21 15.78
CA ILE A 38 13.12 4.29 16.01
C ILE A 38 13.45 5.77 16.12
N LEU A 39 13.83 6.19 17.31
CA LEU A 39 14.13 7.57 17.65
C LEU A 39 15.65 7.81 17.64
N PRO A 40 16.11 8.97 17.19
CA PRO A 40 17.45 9.45 17.48
C PRO A 40 17.73 9.48 18.99
N PRO A 41 18.97 9.20 19.42
CA PRO A 41 19.33 9.15 20.87
C PRO A 41 18.89 10.39 21.64
N ALA A 42 19.10 11.57 21.11
CA ALA A 42 18.70 12.83 21.75
C ALA A 42 17.18 12.93 22.00
N LEU A 43 16.36 12.38 21.11
CA LEU A 43 14.90 12.38 21.27
C LEU A 43 14.42 11.24 22.18
N LEU A 44 15.20 10.18 22.33
CA LEU A 44 14.84 9.04 23.17
C LEU A 44 14.71 9.45 24.64
N GLU A 45 15.62 10.26 25.16
CA GLU A 45 15.57 10.77 26.53
C GLU A 45 14.35 11.66 26.76
N VAL A 46 14.06 12.57 25.83
CA VAL A 46 12.88 13.41 25.88
C VAL A 46 11.59 12.60 25.83
N TYR A 47 11.57 11.57 24.97
CA TYR A 47 10.43 10.66 24.86
C TYR A 47 10.19 9.88 26.16
N ARG A 48 11.23 9.33 26.76
CA ARG A 48 11.14 8.61 28.02
C ARG A 48 10.65 9.49 29.15
N ALA A 49 11.18 10.72 29.27
CA ALA A 49 10.78 11.65 30.30
C ALA A 49 9.29 12.06 30.19
N LYS A 50 8.79 12.24 28.96
CA LYS A 50 7.41 12.67 28.73
C LYS A 50 6.39 11.55 28.68
N PHE A 51 6.74 10.41 28.12
CA PHE A 51 5.83 9.32 27.80
C PHE A 51 6.15 7.99 28.49
N GLY A 52 7.24 7.89 29.24
CA GLY A 52 7.66 6.65 29.90
C GLY A 52 6.63 6.09 30.90
N HIS A 53 5.75 6.92 31.40
CA HIS A 53 4.64 6.52 32.28
C HIS A 53 3.29 6.46 31.57
N ALA A 54 3.24 6.72 30.27
CA ALA A 54 2.00 6.59 29.50
C ALA A 54 1.58 5.13 29.40
N ALA A 55 0.28 4.87 29.48
CA ALA A 55 -0.25 3.52 29.32
C ALA A 55 0.10 2.99 27.92
N ALA A 56 0.62 1.75 27.89
CA ALA A 56 0.88 1.06 26.62
C ALA A 56 -0.46 0.81 25.90
N THR A 57 -0.56 1.29 24.66
CA THR A 57 -1.75 1.11 23.81
C THR A 57 -1.79 -0.25 23.12
N VAL A 58 -0.68 -0.98 23.13
CA VAL A 58 -0.53 -2.30 22.49
C VAL A 58 -0.46 -3.38 23.57
N SER A 59 -1.31 -4.40 23.43
CA SER A 59 -1.35 -5.55 24.33
C SER A 59 0.01 -6.26 24.44
N ARG A 60 0.44 -6.56 25.65
CA ARG A 60 1.69 -7.33 25.88
C ARG A 60 1.63 -8.73 25.27
N LEU A 61 0.45 -9.34 25.23
CA LEU A 61 0.24 -10.64 24.59
C LEU A 61 0.50 -10.57 23.08
N GLU A 62 0.00 -9.55 22.42
CA GLU A 62 0.23 -9.33 20.98
C GLU A 62 1.70 -9.01 20.70
N GLN A 63 2.35 -8.22 21.56
CA GLN A 63 3.78 -7.95 21.45
C GLN A 63 4.60 -9.24 21.57
N GLU A 64 4.28 -10.12 22.51
CA GLU A 64 4.98 -11.40 22.71
C GLU A 64 4.72 -12.35 21.54
N ALA A 65 3.49 -12.42 21.03
CA ALA A 65 3.18 -13.21 19.84
C ALA A 65 3.98 -12.72 18.63
N LEU A 66 4.05 -11.40 18.42
CA LEU A 66 4.84 -10.81 17.34
C LEU A 66 6.33 -11.07 17.54
N ARG A 67 6.85 -10.95 18.77
CA ARG A 67 8.25 -11.25 19.09
C ARG A 67 8.61 -12.69 18.69
N ARG A 68 7.77 -13.68 19.03
CA ARG A 68 7.98 -15.08 18.64
C ARG A 68 7.91 -15.26 17.13
N PHE A 69 6.98 -14.60 16.47
CA PHE A 69 6.82 -14.65 15.02
C PHE A 69 8.07 -14.10 14.29
N LEU A 70 8.66 -13.01 14.80
CA LEU A 70 9.90 -12.45 14.30
C LEU A 70 11.09 -13.38 14.57
N ALA A 71 11.26 -13.84 15.82
CA ALA A 71 12.40 -14.63 16.24
C ALA A 71 12.48 -16.01 15.58
N SER A 72 11.34 -16.62 15.24
CA SER A 72 11.29 -17.92 14.54
C SER A 72 11.63 -17.86 13.06
N GLY A 73 11.86 -16.66 12.49
CA GLY A 73 12.03 -16.45 11.05
C GLY A 73 10.74 -16.63 10.24
N ALA A 74 9.61 -16.90 10.90
CA ALA A 74 8.31 -17.05 10.21
C ALA A 74 7.87 -15.75 9.51
N TYR A 75 8.18 -14.60 10.11
CA TYR A 75 7.92 -13.29 9.50
C TYR A 75 8.63 -13.12 8.15
N SER A 76 9.90 -13.48 8.06
CA SER A 76 10.65 -13.37 6.81
C SER A 76 10.11 -14.31 5.72
N ARG A 77 9.68 -15.52 6.11
CA ARG A 77 9.00 -16.45 5.18
C ARG A 77 7.65 -15.91 4.72
N HIS A 78 6.89 -15.33 5.65
CA HIS A 78 5.62 -14.67 5.35
C HIS A 78 5.79 -13.52 4.35
N LEU A 79 6.75 -12.61 4.58
CA LEU A 79 7.02 -11.50 3.67
C LEU A 79 7.37 -11.96 2.25
N ARG A 80 8.20 -12.99 2.11
CA ARG A 80 8.51 -13.56 0.78
C ARG A 80 7.28 -14.12 0.09
N ARG A 81 6.45 -14.88 0.81
CA ARG A 81 5.21 -15.46 0.27
C ARG A 81 4.22 -14.38 -0.18
N VAL A 82 3.98 -13.41 0.68
CA VAL A 82 3.05 -12.29 0.39
C VAL A 82 3.59 -11.40 -0.73
N GLY A 83 4.89 -11.13 -0.76
CA GLY A 83 5.54 -10.39 -1.84
C GLY A 83 5.38 -11.06 -3.20
N ASN A 84 5.53 -12.38 -3.27
CA ASN A 84 5.30 -13.15 -4.49
C ASN A 84 3.82 -13.16 -4.92
N LEU A 85 2.90 -13.28 -3.95
CA LEU A 85 1.47 -13.19 -4.21
C LEU A 85 1.08 -11.83 -4.79
N TYR A 86 1.53 -10.75 -4.16
CA TYR A 86 1.21 -9.39 -4.61
C TYR A 86 1.85 -9.06 -5.96
N ARG A 87 3.04 -9.61 -6.24
CA ARG A 87 3.65 -9.49 -7.57
C ARG A 87 2.76 -10.10 -8.64
N ARG A 88 2.32 -11.35 -8.47
CA ARG A 88 1.42 -12.02 -9.44
C ARG A 88 0.12 -11.23 -9.66
N ARG A 89 -0.53 -10.80 -8.57
CA ARG A 89 -1.76 -10.00 -8.66
C ARG A 89 -1.55 -8.67 -9.38
N ARG A 90 -0.44 -7.99 -9.09
CA ARG A 90 -0.05 -6.77 -9.80
C ARG A 90 0.16 -7.05 -11.28
N ASP A 91 0.95 -8.06 -11.63
CA ASP A 91 1.29 -8.40 -13.02
C ASP A 91 0.03 -8.77 -13.81
N ALA A 92 -0.86 -9.55 -13.22
CA ALA A 92 -2.15 -9.90 -13.80
C ALA A 92 -3.03 -8.66 -14.06
N LEU A 93 -3.10 -7.72 -13.13
CA LEU A 93 -3.87 -6.49 -13.30
C LEU A 93 -3.24 -5.58 -14.36
N VAL A 94 -1.93 -5.34 -14.28
CA VAL A 94 -1.19 -4.47 -15.23
C VAL A 94 -1.35 -4.96 -16.65
N SER A 95 -1.10 -6.24 -16.93
CA SER A 95 -1.20 -6.81 -18.28
C SER A 95 -2.58 -6.67 -18.92
N ARG A 96 -3.62 -6.56 -18.10
CA ARG A 96 -5.00 -6.37 -18.57
C ARG A 96 -5.38 -4.90 -18.76
N LEU A 97 -4.75 -3.99 -18.01
CA LEU A 97 -5.05 -2.56 -18.09
C LEU A 97 -4.23 -1.84 -19.19
N GLU A 98 -3.00 -2.29 -19.44
CA GLU A 98 -2.11 -1.67 -20.45
C GLU A 98 -2.72 -1.52 -21.85
N PRO A 99 -3.57 -2.42 -22.37
CA PRO A 99 -4.22 -2.21 -23.67
C PRO A 99 -5.17 -1.01 -23.73
N TRP A 100 -5.67 -0.55 -22.59
CA TRP A 100 -6.73 0.46 -22.49
C TRP A 100 -6.22 1.84 -22.09
N GLY A 101 -5.11 1.90 -21.36
CA GLY A 101 -4.60 3.16 -20.83
C GLY A 101 -3.23 3.05 -20.21
N GLU A 102 -2.81 4.12 -19.57
CA GLU A 102 -1.48 4.21 -18.97
C GLU A 102 -1.49 3.71 -17.52
N VAL A 103 -0.60 2.79 -17.19
CA VAL A 103 -0.36 2.29 -15.82
C VAL A 103 0.91 2.92 -15.27
N ARG A 104 0.83 3.50 -14.06
CA ARG A 104 1.97 4.09 -13.34
C ARG A 104 2.00 3.64 -11.88
N GLY A 105 3.16 3.70 -11.25
CA GLY A 105 3.34 3.42 -9.82
C GLY A 105 3.17 1.94 -9.44
N ALA A 106 3.26 1.04 -10.41
CA ALA A 106 3.12 -0.40 -10.19
C ALA A 106 4.39 -1.08 -9.62
N GLU A 107 5.50 -0.35 -9.46
CA GLU A 107 6.81 -0.89 -9.06
C GLU A 107 6.85 -1.26 -7.58
N ALA A 108 6.07 -0.59 -6.74
CA ALA A 108 6.07 -0.78 -5.29
C ALA A 108 4.70 -0.47 -4.68
N GLY A 109 4.53 -0.85 -3.42
CA GLY A 109 3.28 -0.59 -2.69
C GLY A 109 2.18 -1.60 -2.98
N LEU A 110 0.93 -1.21 -2.79
CA LEU A 110 -0.27 -2.05 -2.92
C LEU A 110 -1.31 -1.46 -3.87
N HIS A 111 -0.97 -0.33 -4.50
CA HIS A 111 -1.81 0.43 -5.41
C HIS A 111 -1.01 0.80 -6.66
N LEU A 112 -1.73 1.01 -7.74
CA LEU A 112 -1.21 1.59 -8.97
C LEU A 112 -2.15 2.71 -9.43
N LEU A 113 -1.68 3.56 -10.32
CA LEU A 113 -2.48 4.55 -11.02
C LEU A 113 -2.81 4.02 -12.40
N PHE A 114 -4.07 4.15 -12.80
CA PHE A 114 -4.54 3.82 -14.13
C PHE A 114 -5.21 5.03 -14.75
N THR A 115 -4.71 5.51 -15.88
CA THR A 115 -5.22 6.68 -16.58
C THR A 115 -5.87 6.27 -17.89
N LEU A 116 -7.14 6.61 -18.05
CA LEU A 116 -7.88 6.52 -19.31
C LEU A 116 -7.92 7.91 -19.95
N PRO A 117 -7.22 8.14 -21.07
CA PRO A 117 -7.22 9.44 -21.73
C PRO A 117 -8.61 9.85 -22.22
N GLY A 118 -8.94 11.13 -22.09
CA GLY A 118 -10.21 11.68 -22.57
C GLY A 118 -11.44 11.37 -21.72
N ARG A 119 -11.26 10.71 -20.58
CA ARG A 119 -12.36 10.34 -19.67
C ARG A 119 -12.37 11.21 -18.42
N GLU A 120 -13.56 11.43 -17.89
CA GLU A 120 -13.73 12.14 -16.63
C GLU A 120 -13.64 11.18 -15.43
N GLU A 121 -12.81 11.53 -14.45
CA GLU A 121 -12.56 10.70 -13.25
C GLU A 121 -13.85 10.31 -12.52
N LYS A 122 -14.79 11.26 -12.37
CA LYS A 122 -16.06 11.03 -11.67
C LYS A 122 -16.94 10.00 -12.39
N GLU A 123 -16.93 10.00 -13.70
CA GLU A 123 -17.67 9.03 -14.52
C GLU A 123 -17.08 7.64 -14.36
N LEU A 124 -15.74 7.52 -14.40
CA LEU A 124 -15.01 6.28 -14.19
C LEU A 124 -15.33 5.65 -12.82
N VAL A 125 -15.31 6.46 -11.77
CA VAL A 125 -15.64 6.02 -10.40
C VAL A 125 -17.10 5.58 -10.32
N ALA A 126 -18.03 6.33 -10.92
CA ALA A 126 -19.46 6.00 -10.89
C ALA A 126 -19.77 4.70 -11.67
N GLN A 127 -19.09 4.47 -12.78
CA GLN A 127 -19.28 3.26 -13.59
C GLN A 127 -18.68 2.03 -12.90
N ALA A 128 -17.48 2.13 -12.33
CA ALA A 128 -16.91 1.07 -11.52
C ALA A 128 -17.84 0.69 -10.35
N ALA A 129 -18.47 1.69 -9.71
CA ALA A 129 -19.42 1.45 -8.63
C ALA A 129 -20.68 0.71 -9.10
N ARG A 130 -21.22 1.02 -10.29
CA ARG A 130 -22.36 0.30 -10.89
C ARG A 130 -22.02 -1.17 -11.19
N ALA A 131 -20.79 -1.43 -11.59
CA ALA A 131 -20.27 -2.80 -11.80
C ALA A 131 -19.88 -3.51 -10.49
N GLY A 132 -20.12 -2.91 -9.31
CA GLY A 132 -19.83 -3.50 -8.02
C GLY A 132 -18.38 -3.33 -7.54
N TYR A 133 -17.56 -2.53 -8.21
CA TYR A 133 -16.17 -2.28 -7.87
C TYR A 133 -16.01 -0.94 -7.16
N ARG A 134 -15.22 -0.95 -6.08
CA ARG A 134 -14.88 0.27 -5.32
C ARG A 134 -13.50 0.75 -5.72
N VAL A 135 -13.47 1.80 -6.52
CA VAL A 135 -12.24 2.51 -6.92
C VAL A 135 -12.28 3.96 -6.43
N ARG A 136 -11.15 4.63 -6.44
CA ARG A 136 -11.05 6.05 -6.09
C ARG A 136 -10.39 6.81 -7.22
N GLY A 137 -10.81 8.05 -7.41
CA GLY A 137 -10.15 8.98 -8.30
C GLY A 137 -8.88 9.55 -7.69
N LEU A 138 -7.89 9.88 -8.53
CA LEU A 138 -6.65 10.52 -8.08
C LEU A 138 -6.92 11.88 -7.43
N GLY A 139 -7.97 12.57 -7.87
CA GLY A 139 -8.39 13.88 -7.34
C GLY A 139 -8.66 13.87 -5.84
N GLU A 140 -9.11 12.76 -5.26
CA GLU A 140 -9.34 12.63 -3.81
C GLU A 140 -8.04 12.78 -2.97
N TYR A 141 -6.88 12.60 -3.59
CA TYR A 141 -5.56 12.67 -2.95
C TYR A 141 -4.81 13.96 -3.25
N CYS A 142 -5.38 14.83 -4.09
CA CYS A 142 -4.74 16.08 -4.52
C CYS A 142 -5.33 17.29 -3.77
N LEU A 143 -4.51 17.96 -2.94
CA LEU A 143 -4.94 19.15 -2.19
C LEU A 143 -4.79 20.44 -3.00
N LYS A 144 -3.73 20.59 -3.77
CA LYS A 144 -3.39 21.84 -4.48
C LYS A 144 -3.07 21.64 -5.97
N ALA A 145 -2.55 20.47 -6.34
CA ALA A 145 -2.23 20.15 -7.72
C ALA A 145 -3.50 19.75 -8.48
N ARG A 146 -3.56 20.06 -9.77
CA ARG A 146 -4.59 19.47 -10.64
C ARG A 146 -4.21 18.02 -10.88
N PRO A 147 -5.07 17.04 -10.57
CA PRO A 147 -4.82 15.65 -10.89
C PRO A 147 -4.75 15.45 -12.40
N ILE A 148 -4.08 14.40 -12.84
CA ILE A 148 -4.14 13.95 -14.23
C ILE A 148 -5.59 13.49 -14.47
N PRO A 149 -6.31 14.08 -15.45
CA PRO A 149 -7.70 13.70 -15.72
C PRO A 149 -7.84 12.21 -16.03
N GLY A 150 -9.00 11.63 -15.71
CA GLY A 150 -9.28 10.21 -15.98
C GLY A 150 -8.39 9.22 -15.25
N THR A 151 -7.81 9.60 -14.09
CA THR A 151 -6.90 8.73 -13.37
C THR A 151 -7.54 8.13 -12.13
N LEU A 152 -7.50 6.81 -12.04
CA LEU A 152 -7.96 6.00 -10.92
C LEU A 152 -6.81 5.48 -10.07
N VAL A 153 -7.06 5.34 -8.77
CA VAL A 153 -6.17 4.65 -7.81
C VAL A 153 -6.73 3.25 -7.57
N LEU A 154 -6.02 2.25 -8.08
CA LEU A 154 -6.45 0.85 -8.03
C LEU A 154 -5.60 0.05 -7.04
N GLY A 155 -6.26 -0.62 -6.09
CA GLY A 155 -5.63 -1.52 -5.13
C GLY A 155 -5.63 -2.96 -5.64
N PHE A 156 -4.48 -3.62 -5.69
CA PHE A 156 -4.36 -5.00 -6.18
C PHE A 156 -4.16 -6.05 -5.07
N ALA A 157 -3.87 -5.65 -3.85
CA ALA A 157 -3.56 -6.59 -2.77
C ALA A 157 -4.71 -7.53 -2.40
N GLY A 158 -5.96 -7.02 -2.44
CA GLY A 158 -7.17 -7.78 -2.15
C GLY A 158 -7.83 -8.43 -3.37
N LEU A 159 -7.33 -8.15 -4.57
CA LEU A 159 -7.94 -8.62 -5.81
C LEU A 159 -7.37 -9.99 -6.19
N ALA A 160 -8.22 -11.02 -6.23
CA ALA A 160 -7.84 -12.31 -6.79
C ALA A 160 -7.62 -12.18 -8.31
N GLU A 161 -6.75 -13.03 -8.87
CA GLU A 161 -6.39 -12.96 -10.29
C GLU A 161 -7.61 -13.16 -11.19
N GLU A 162 -8.47 -14.13 -10.83
CA GLU A 162 -9.73 -14.44 -11.54
C GLU A 162 -10.71 -13.26 -11.50
N LYS A 163 -10.82 -12.59 -10.35
CA LYS A 163 -11.68 -11.41 -10.19
C LYS A 163 -11.18 -10.18 -10.95
N ALA A 164 -9.88 -10.09 -11.21
CA ALA A 164 -9.34 -9.06 -12.07
C ALA A 164 -9.76 -9.29 -13.55
N GLU A 165 -9.81 -10.56 -13.98
CA GLU A 165 -10.32 -10.94 -15.31
C GLU A 165 -11.79 -10.62 -15.47
N GLU A 166 -12.62 -11.07 -14.54
CA GLU A 166 -14.06 -10.80 -14.52
C GLU A 166 -14.33 -9.29 -14.56
N ALA A 167 -13.67 -8.52 -13.68
CA ALA A 167 -13.85 -7.07 -13.59
C ALA A 167 -13.57 -6.35 -14.91
N ILE A 168 -12.54 -6.75 -15.64
CA ILE A 168 -12.16 -6.11 -16.89
C ILE A 168 -13.06 -6.60 -18.02
N ALA A 169 -13.42 -7.88 -18.06
CA ALA A 169 -14.34 -8.43 -19.05
C ALA A 169 -15.74 -7.79 -18.95
N GLU A 170 -16.28 -7.65 -17.75
CA GLU A 170 -17.57 -7.02 -17.49
C GLU A 170 -17.60 -5.50 -17.80
N ASN A 171 -16.44 -4.86 -17.80
CA ASN A 171 -16.32 -3.43 -18.10
C ASN A 171 -15.69 -3.13 -19.46
N ARG A 172 -15.63 -4.11 -20.36
CA ARG A 172 -14.98 -3.99 -21.65
C ARG A 172 -15.61 -2.88 -22.51
N ASP A 173 -16.94 -2.86 -22.63
CA ASP A 173 -17.67 -1.86 -23.40
C ASP A 173 -17.42 -0.43 -22.91
N PHE A 174 -17.07 -0.30 -21.64
CA PHE A 174 -16.71 0.94 -21.00
C PHE A 174 -15.25 1.34 -21.23
N LEU A 175 -14.34 0.37 -21.30
CA LEU A 175 -12.94 0.61 -21.60
C LEU A 175 -12.73 0.94 -23.09
N ASP A 176 -13.58 0.41 -23.97
CA ASP A 176 -13.56 0.62 -25.43
C ASP A 176 -14.20 1.97 -25.86
N ALA A 177 -15.06 2.58 -25.05
CA ALA A 177 -15.81 3.80 -25.38
C ALA A 177 -15.01 5.07 -25.05
#